data_bfa4daf0301d48dba4ff689f181450ad
#
_entry.id   bfa4daf0301d48dba4ff689f181450ad
#
_cell.length_a   1.000
_cell.length_b   1.000
_cell.length_c   1.000
_cell.angle_alpha   90.00
_cell.angle_beta   90.00
_cell.angle_gamma   90.00
#
_symmetry.space_group_name_H-M   'P 1'
#
loop_
_entity.id
_entity.type
_entity.pdbx_description
1 polymer ?
#
loop_
_entity_poly.entity_id
_entity_poly.type
_entity_poly.pdbx_seq_one_letter_code
_entity_poly.pdbx_strand_id
1 'polypeptide(L)'
;MSKRLDNDRIIRSPRGPVMSCKSWATEAPMRMLMNNLDPDVAEKPHELVVYGGIGRAARDWESYDRIVASLKALEGDETLCVQSGKPVGIFKTHPDAPRVLIANSNIVPHWATLDYFNELDRKGLMMYGQMTAGSWIYIGSQGIVQGTYETFVEVGRQHFGGDLKGKWILTAGLGGMGGAQPLAATMAGASMLAIECQPSRIEMRLRTGYVDMQAKNLDEALTILERAGKERKAVSVAVLGNAAEMYPELVKRGVKPDVVTDQTSAHDPINGYLPAGWTLAEWQEKRERDPKAVEQAAKESMAVHVRAMLDFWHQGIPTLDYGNNIRQRALDMGVKDAFDFPGFVPAYIRPLFCRGVGPFRWAALSGDPEDIYRTDAKVKELMPNDKHLHHWLDMARERIHFQGLPARICWVGLGDRHRIGLAFNEMVAKGELKAPLVIGRDHLDSGSVASPNRETEAMKDGSDAVSDWPLLNALLNCASGATWVSIHHGGGVGIGYSQHAGMVILCDGTPEAAKRVERVLWNDPATGVMRHADAGYDEAIDWAKKQGLKLPSL
;
A
#
# COMPACT_ATOMS: atom_id res chain seq x y z
N MET A 1 -11.29 -19.86 -22.90
CA MET A 1 -11.49 -18.56 -22.24
C MET A 1 -11.24 -18.70 -20.76
N SER A 2 -10.52 -17.81 -20.21
CA SER A 2 -10.00 -17.91 -18.85
C SER A 2 -11.12 -17.94 -17.84
N LYS A 3 -11.11 -18.90 -16.89
CA LYS A 3 -11.98 -18.95 -15.68
C LYS A 3 -11.90 -17.65 -14.84
N ARG A 4 -11.07 -16.69 -15.26
CA ARG A 4 -10.79 -15.41 -14.61
C ARG A 4 -11.55 -14.23 -15.20
N LEU A 5 -12.16 -14.35 -16.36
CA LEU A 5 -12.89 -13.26 -17.02
C LEU A 5 -14.40 -13.52 -16.99
N ASP A 6 -15.13 -12.59 -16.42
CA ASP A 6 -16.60 -12.56 -16.43
C ASP A 6 -17.07 -11.10 -16.57
N ASN A 7 -17.39 -10.69 -17.80
CA ASN A 7 -17.73 -9.31 -18.12
C ASN A 7 -19.12 -8.89 -17.63
N ASP A 8 -19.98 -9.84 -17.29
CA ASP A 8 -21.36 -9.56 -16.88
C ASP A 8 -21.50 -9.44 -15.35
N ARG A 9 -20.42 -9.75 -14.63
CA ARG A 9 -20.44 -9.85 -13.18
C ARG A 9 -20.04 -8.53 -12.51
N ILE A 10 -20.95 -7.99 -11.73
CA ILE A 10 -20.73 -6.79 -10.89
C ILE A 10 -20.83 -7.21 -9.43
N ILE A 11 -19.76 -6.98 -8.67
CA ILE A 11 -19.71 -7.29 -7.24
C ILE A 11 -19.80 -5.99 -6.45
N ARG A 12 -20.71 -5.97 -5.46
CA ARG A 12 -20.77 -4.93 -4.44
C ARG A 12 -20.94 -5.57 -3.07
N SER A 13 -20.23 -5.04 -2.09
CA SER A 13 -20.33 -5.51 -0.71
C SER A 13 -21.72 -5.23 -0.13
N PRO A 14 -22.32 -6.16 0.62
CA PRO A 14 -23.46 -5.86 1.47
C PRO A 14 -23.12 -4.75 2.46
N ARG A 15 -24.14 -3.96 2.84
CA ARG A 15 -24.03 -2.81 3.75
C ARG A 15 -25.08 -2.92 4.85
N GLY A 16 -24.84 -2.25 5.98
CA GLY A 16 -25.80 -2.20 7.09
C GLY A 16 -25.67 -3.36 8.08
N PRO A 17 -26.58 -3.46 9.05
CA PRO A 17 -26.46 -4.36 10.19
C PRO A 17 -26.90 -5.82 9.90
N VAL A 18 -27.44 -6.11 8.72
CA VAL A 18 -27.96 -7.45 8.39
C VAL A 18 -26.83 -8.34 7.86
N MET A 19 -26.61 -9.47 8.52
CA MET A 19 -25.64 -10.47 8.11
C MET A 19 -26.25 -11.50 7.15
N SER A 20 -25.42 -11.99 6.23
CA SER A 20 -25.70 -13.15 5.39
C SER A 20 -24.90 -14.40 5.82
N CYS A 21 -23.90 -14.21 6.66
CA CYS A 21 -23.12 -15.27 7.30
C CYS A 21 -23.63 -15.56 8.72
N LYS A 22 -23.11 -16.61 9.36
CA LYS A 22 -23.53 -17.03 10.70
C LYS A 22 -23.00 -16.12 11.83
N SER A 23 -21.94 -15.35 11.56
CA SER A 23 -21.34 -14.42 12.52
C SER A 23 -20.70 -13.22 11.81
N TRP A 24 -20.48 -12.13 12.55
CA TRP A 24 -19.71 -11.00 12.04
C TRP A 24 -18.26 -11.37 11.73
N ALA A 25 -17.69 -12.34 12.44
CA ALA A 25 -16.33 -12.80 12.18
C ALA A 25 -16.15 -13.49 10.82
N THR A 26 -17.23 -14.00 10.23
CA THR A 26 -17.25 -14.57 8.87
C THR A 26 -17.87 -13.63 7.84
N GLU A 27 -18.81 -12.77 8.26
CA GLU A 27 -19.39 -11.72 7.42
C GLU A 27 -18.34 -10.66 7.02
N ALA A 28 -17.50 -10.24 7.96
CA ALA A 28 -16.51 -9.20 7.72
C ALA A 28 -15.51 -9.54 6.61
N PRO A 29 -14.82 -10.68 6.62
CA PRO A 29 -13.90 -11.03 5.52
C PRO A 29 -14.65 -11.21 4.19
N MET A 30 -15.92 -11.69 4.19
CA MET A 30 -16.75 -11.77 2.99
C MET A 30 -17.04 -10.38 2.42
N ARG A 31 -17.49 -9.43 3.25
CA ARG A 31 -17.75 -8.06 2.79
C ARG A 31 -16.50 -7.38 2.26
N MET A 32 -15.37 -7.59 2.91
CA MET A 32 -14.10 -7.00 2.48
C MET A 32 -13.57 -7.63 1.19
N LEU A 33 -13.71 -8.94 0.99
CA LEU A 33 -13.44 -9.60 -0.30
C LEU A 33 -14.30 -9.00 -1.41
N MET A 34 -15.60 -8.86 -1.17
CA MET A 34 -16.54 -8.26 -2.14
C MET A 34 -16.23 -6.79 -2.39
N ASN A 35 -15.86 -6.03 -1.35
CA ASN A 35 -15.45 -4.64 -1.49
C ASN A 35 -14.20 -4.46 -2.35
N ASN A 36 -13.25 -5.39 -2.28
CA ASN A 36 -12.06 -5.38 -3.14
C ASN A 36 -12.39 -5.49 -4.64
N LEU A 37 -13.54 -6.05 -4.98
CA LEU A 37 -14.00 -6.25 -6.35
C LEU A 37 -15.11 -5.28 -6.76
N ASP A 38 -15.48 -4.34 -5.89
CA ASP A 38 -16.39 -3.25 -6.24
C ASP A 38 -15.82 -2.45 -7.42
N PRO A 39 -16.62 -2.13 -8.46
CA PRO A 39 -16.16 -1.34 -9.61
C PRO A 39 -15.57 0.02 -9.27
N ASP A 40 -15.94 0.59 -8.11
CA ASP A 40 -15.38 1.85 -7.64
C ASP A 40 -14.01 1.67 -6.94
N VAL A 41 -13.62 0.41 -6.66
CA VAL A 41 -12.40 0.03 -5.94
C VAL A 41 -11.37 -0.63 -6.86
N ALA A 42 -11.79 -1.66 -7.60
CA ALA A 42 -10.90 -2.50 -8.40
C ALA A 42 -10.53 -1.87 -9.74
N GLU A 43 -9.28 -2.07 -10.18
CA GLU A 43 -8.81 -1.63 -11.51
C GLU A 43 -9.49 -2.43 -12.64
N LYS A 44 -9.63 -3.76 -12.46
CA LYS A 44 -10.25 -4.66 -13.43
C LYS A 44 -11.11 -5.70 -12.70
N PRO A 45 -12.29 -5.30 -12.19
CA PRO A 45 -13.13 -6.19 -11.38
C PRO A 45 -13.53 -7.46 -12.13
N HIS A 46 -13.79 -7.38 -13.45
CA HIS A 46 -14.17 -8.53 -14.27
C HIS A 46 -13.06 -9.60 -14.41
N GLU A 47 -11.80 -9.22 -14.15
CA GLU A 47 -10.64 -10.10 -14.13
C GLU A 47 -10.18 -10.44 -12.69
N LEU A 48 -10.96 -10.07 -11.67
CA LEU A 48 -10.62 -10.19 -10.25
C LEU A 48 -9.40 -9.36 -9.82
N VAL A 49 -8.94 -8.43 -10.65
CA VAL A 49 -7.75 -7.60 -10.40
C VAL A 49 -8.15 -6.36 -9.61
N VAL A 50 -7.59 -6.23 -8.42
CA VAL A 50 -7.87 -5.12 -7.50
C VAL A 50 -6.97 -3.93 -7.81
N TYR A 51 -5.65 -4.13 -7.84
CA TYR A 51 -4.68 -3.10 -8.19
C TYR A 51 -3.31 -3.69 -8.60
N GLY A 52 -2.39 -2.83 -9.06
CA GLY A 52 -1.02 -3.22 -9.41
C GLY A 52 -0.92 -4.10 -10.66
N GLY A 53 -1.87 -4.01 -11.57
CA GLY A 53 -1.90 -4.67 -12.85
C GLY A 53 -2.33 -6.13 -12.83
N ILE A 54 -1.88 -6.93 -11.87
CA ILE A 54 -2.17 -8.37 -11.74
C ILE A 54 -2.55 -8.81 -10.33
N GLY A 55 -2.61 -7.89 -9.35
CA GLY A 55 -2.95 -8.19 -7.95
C GLY A 55 -4.43 -8.58 -7.80
N ARG A 56 -4.72 -9.84 -7.47
CA ARG A 56 -6.07 -10.40 -7.43
C ARG A 56 -6.57 -10.61 -6.02
N ALA A 57 -7.90 -10.57 -5.87
CA ALA A 57 -8.61 -10.91 -4.64
C ALA A 57 -8.92 -12.41 -4.52
N ALA A 58 -9.11 -13.09 -5.64
CA ALA A 58 -9.32 -14.54 -5.75
C ALA A 58 -8.64 -15.08 -7.00
N ARG A 59 -8.36 -16.39 -7.04
CA ARG A 59 -7.63 -17.03 -8.14
C ARG A 59 -8.39 -17.01 -9.46
N ASP A 60 -9.68 -17.33 -9.38
CA ASP A 60 -10.66 -17.35 -10.46
C ASP A 60 -12.06 -17.18 -9.90
N TRP A 61 -13.07 -17.03 -10.77
CA TRP A 61 -14.45 -16.82 -10.34
C TRP A 61 -15.06 -18.03 -9.60
N GLU A 62 -14.69 -19.24 -9.96
CA GLU A 62 -15.10 -20.44 -9.24
C GLU A 62 -14.55 -20.43 -7.80
N SER A 63 -13.30 -20.06 -7.62
CA SER A 63 -12.68 -19.91 -6.30
C SER A 63 -13.35 -18.80 -5.48
N TYR A 64 -13.67 -17.66 -6.10
CA TYR A 64 -14.42 -16.57 -5.46
C TYR A 64 -15.77 -17.08 -4.92
N ASP A 65 -16.56 -17.76 -5.74
CA ASP A 65 -17.86 -18.28 -5.34
C ASP A 65 -17.75 -19.28 -4.18
N ARG A 66 -16.75 -20.16 -4.25
CA ARG A 66 -16.48 -21.12 -3.18
C ARG A 66 -16.00 -20.47 -1.89
N ILE A 67 -15.21 -19.39 -1.95
CA ILE A 67 -14.83 -18.61 -0.76
C ILE A 67 -16.09 -18.00 -0.12
N VAL A 68 -16.94 -17.33 -0.90
CA VAL A 68 -18.16 -16.71 -0.39
C VAL A 68 -19.10 -17.75 0.21
N ALA A 69 -19.30 -18.88 -0.46
CA ALA A 69 -20.13 -19.98 0.05
C ALA A 69 -19.56 -20.57 1.35
N SER A 70 -18.25 -20.76 1.42
CA SER A 70 -17.57 -21.25 2.63
C SER A 70 -17.74 -20.31 3.80
N LEU A 71 -17.55 -18.99 3.60
CA LEU A 71 -17.70 -17.99 4.66
C LEU A 71 -19.13 -17.92 5.19
N LYS A 72 -20.13 -18.10 4.33
CA LYS A 72 -21.55 -18.18 4.75
C LYS A 72 -21.86 -19.42 5.60
N ALA A 73 -21.17 -20.52 5.32
CA ALA A 73 -21.39 -21.79 6.00
C ALA A 73 -20.54 -21.99 7.26
N LEU A 74 -19.43 -21.25 7.40
CA LEU A 74 -18.41 -21.45 8.43
C LEU A 74 -18.97 -21.27 9.85
N GLU A 75 -18.64 -22.19 10.74
CA GLU A 75 -18.99 -22.11 12.15
C GLU A 75 -18.01 -21.22 12.95
N GLY A 76 -18.43 -20.81 14.15
CA GLY A 76 -17.67 -19.88 14.99
C GLY A 76 -16.33 -20.39 15.49
N ASP A 77 -16.06 -21.69 15.39
CA ASP A 77 -14.83 -22.36 15.79
C ASP A 77 -14.12 -23.09 14.62
N GLU A 78 -14.45 -22.70 13.39
CA GLU A 78 -13.83 -23.21 12.17
C GLU A 78 -12.96 -22.14 11.50
N THR A 79 -11.93 -22.59 10.80
CA THR A 79 -11.01 -21.76 10.04
C THR A 79 -10.95 -22.21 8.58
N LEU A 80 -11.19 -21.28 7.67
CA LEU A 80 -11.01 -21.46 6.22
C LEU A 80 -9.57 -21.20 5.83
N CYS A 81 -8.95 -22.13 5.12
CA CYS A 81 -7.62 -21.96 4.51
C CYS A 81 -7.75 -21.61 3.03
N VAL A 82 -7.04 -20.54 2.62
CA VAL A 82 -7.02 -20.02 1.24
C VAL A 82 -5.58 -20.00 0.73
N GLN A 83 -5.32 -20.76 -0.33
CA GLN A 83 -4.01 -20.84 -0.97
C GLN A 83 -4.05 -20.13 -2.32
N SER A 84 -3.31 -19.02 -2.44
CA SER A 84 -3.26 -18.21 -3.66
C SER A 84 -4.66 -18.00 -4.26
N GLY A 85 -5.57 -17.48 -3.44
CA GLY A 85 -6.94 -17.13 -3.81
C GLY A 85 -7.90 -18.31 -4.04
N LYS A 86 -7.52 -19.55 -3.70
CA LYS A 86 -8.37 -20.74 -3.79
C LYS A 86 -8.66 -21.28 -2.39
N PRO A 87 -9.94 -21.50 -2.00
CA PRO A 87 -10.26 -22.15 -0.75
C PRO A 87 -9.88 -23.64 -0.83
N VAL A 88 -9.08 -24.11 0.12
CA VAL A 88 -8.49 -25.46 0.06
C VAL A 88 -8.88 -26.36 1.23
N GLY A 89 -9.39 -25.79 2.33
CA GLY A 89 -9.85 -26.59 3.45
C GLY A 89 -10.52 -25.76 4.54
N ILE A 90 -11.38 -26.41 5.31
CA ILE A 90 -11.99 -25.88 6.53
C ILE A 90 -11.59 -26.80 7.67
N PHE A 91 -11.07 -26.24 8.75
CA PHE A 91 -10.56 -26.98 9.88
C PHE A 91 -11.21 -26.53 11.18
N LYS A 92 -11.48 -27.47 12.05
CA LYS A 92 -11.91 -27.20 13.42
C LYS A 92 -10.74 -26.57 14.17
N THR A 93 -10.98 -25.42 14.76
CA THR A 93 -10.01 -24.69 15.57
C THR A 93 -10.64 -24.33 16.94
N HIS A 94 -10.71 -23.06 17.27
CA HIS A 94 -11.37 -22.57 18.49
C HIS A 94 -11.94 -21.15 18.27
N PRO A 95 -12.84 -20.65 19.13
CA PRO A 95 -13.52 -19.36 18.91
C PRO A 95 -12.58 -18.16 18.76
N ASP A 96 -11.43 -18.15 19.42
CA ASP A 96 -10.45 -17.06 19.33
C ASP A 96 -9.49 -17.20 18.14
N ALA A 97 -9.51 -18.34 17.41
CA ALA A 97 -8.65 -18.51 16.24
C ALA A 97 -9.11 -17.64 15.06
N PRO A 98 -8.21 -17.30 14.13
CA PRO A 98 -8.60 -16.65 12.87
C PRO A 98 -9.67 -17.45 12.12
N ARG A 99 -10.65 -16.75 11.57
CA ARG A 99 -11.67 -17.39 10.70
C ARG A 99 -11.14 -17.69 9.32
N VAL A 100 -10.11 -16.95 8.85
CA VAL A 100 -9.46 -17.19 7.57
C VAL A 100 -7.94 -17.11 7.72
N LEU A 101 -7.25 -18.07 7.11
CA LEU A 101 -5.81 -18.08 6.93
C LEU A 101 -5.51 -18.06 5.43
N ILE A 102 -4.68 -17.12 5.01
CA ILE A 102 -4.36 -16.88 3.60
C ILE A 102 -2.85 -17.01 3.39
N ALA A 103 -2.45 -17.73 2.36
CA ALA A 103 -1.08 -17.73 1.86
C ALA A 103 -1.10 -17.45 0.35
N ASN A 104 -0.43 -16.37 -0.09
CA ASN A 104 -0.44 -15.93 -1.47
C ASN A 104 0.97 -15.85 -2.06
N SER A 105 1.14 -16.36 -3.27
CA SER A 105 2.34 -16.19 -4.09
C SER A 105 3.65 -16.72 -3.49
N ASN A 106 3.58 -17.47 -2.38
CA ASN A 106 4.79 -17.96 -1.71
C ASN A 106 5.42 -19.09 -2.53
N ILE A 107 6.66 -18.90 -2.91
CA ILE A 107 7.50 -19.83 -3.65
C ILE A 107 8.75 -20.08 -2.82
N VAL A 108 9.23 -21.32 -2.79
CA VAL A 108 10.50 -21.68 -2.12
C VAL A 108 11.61 -20.77 -2.69
N PRO A 109 12.46 -20.16 -1.83
CA PRO A 109 13.33 -19.04 -2.24
C PRO A 109 14.18 -19.27 -3.49
N HIS A 110 14.78 -20.45 -3.66
CA HIS A 110 15.59 -20.76 -4.84
C HIS A 110 14.81 -20.69 -6.17
N TRP A 111 13.51 -20.97 -6.15
CA TRP A 111 12.62 -20.93 -7.32
C TRP A 111 11.78 -19.64 -7.40
N ALA A 112 11.97 -18.70 -6.50
CA ALA A 112 11.17 -17.48 -6.40
C ALA A 112 11.58 -16.44 -7.46
N THR A 113 11.40 -16.78 -8.72
CA THR A 113 11.61 -15.91 -9.88
C THR A 113 10.29 -15.51 -10.53
N LEU A 114 10.27 -14.36 -11.19
CA LEU A 114 9.07 -13.91 -11.92
C LEU A 114 8.67 -14.89 -13.02
N ASP A 115 9.63 -15.45 -13.74
CA ASP A 115 9.38 -16.42 -14.83
C ASP A 115 8.68 -17.68 -14.29
N TYR A 116 9.18 -18.23 -13.20
CA TYR A 116 8.59 -19.41 -12.58
C TYR A 116 7.21 -19.10 -11.98
N PHE A 117 7.04 -17.94 -11.36
CA PHE A 117 5.73 -17.48 -10.93
C PHE A 117 4.73 -17.42 -12.09
N ASN A 118 5.12 -16.82 -13.22
CA ASN A 118 4.29 -16.71 -14.41
C ASN A 118 3.91 -18.07 -14.99
N GLU A 119 4.82 -19.04 -14.93
CA GLU A 119 4.52 -20.43 -15.31
C GLU A 119 3.45 -21.05 -14.42
N LEU A 120 3.58 -20.91 -13.09
CA LEU A 120 2.64 -21.43 -12.13
C LEU A 120 1.27 -20.74 -12.21
N ASP A 121 1.25 -19.43 -12.43
CA ASP A 121 0.00 -18.66 -12.61
C ASP A 121 -0.75 -19.10 -13.88
N ARG A 122 -0.04 -19.31 -15.00
CA ARG A 122 -0.63 -19.85 -16.24
C ARG A 122 -1.19 -21.26 -16.08
N LYS A 123 -0.56 -22.10 -15.25
CA LYS A 123 -1.06 -23.43 -14.89
C LYS A 123 -2.24 -23.41 -13.92
N GLY A 124 -2.64 -22.23 -13.40
CA GLY A 124 -3.72 -22.08 -12.42
C GLY A 124 -3.37 -22.60 -11.03
N LEU A 125 -2.08 -22.70 -10.71
CA LEU A 125 -1.58 -23.20 -9.43
C LEU A 125 -1.37 -22.09 -8.41
N MET A 126 -1.28 -20.86 -8.86
CA MET A 126 -0.92 -19.69 -8.08
C MET A 126 -1.66 -18.45 -8.58
N MET A 127 -1.69 -17.39 -7.79
CA MET A 127 -2.08 -16.05 -8.22
C MET A 127 -1.19 -15.01 -7.55
N TYR A 128 -1.08 -13.83 -8.15
CA TYR A 128 -0.45 -12.68 -7.50
C TYR A 128 -1.44 -12.04 -6.52
N GLY A 129 -1.41 -12.48 -5.28
CA GLY A 129 -2.20 -11.93 -4.19
C GLY A 129 -1.49 -10.74 -3.55
N GLN A 130 -1.36 -9.64 -4.28
CA GLN A 130 -0.61 -8.47 -3.86
C GLN A 130 -1.19 -7.84 -2.60
N MET A 131 -0.40 -7.85 -1.51
CA MET A 131 -0.67 -7.12 -0.25
C MET A 131 -2.17 -7.09 0.13
N THR A 132 -2.73 -5.90 0.29
CA THR A 132 -4.13 -5.68 0.70
C THR A 132 -5.17 -6.13 -0.31
N ALA A 133 -4.79 -6.34 -1.58
CA ALA A 133 -5.67 -6.98 -2.56
C ALA A 133 -5.92 -8.45 -2.22
N GLY A 134 -4.86 -9.21 -1.96
CA GLY A 134 -4.94 -10.64 -1.64
C GLY A 134 -5.37 -10.94 -0.21
N SER A 135 -5.27 -9.97 0.71
CA SER A 135 -5.72 -10.10 2.11
C SER A 135 -7.06 -9.40 2.39
N TRP A 136 -7.72 -8.91 1.36
CA TRP A 136 -9.08 -8.34 1.45
C TRP A 136 -9.20 -7.17 2.45
N ILE A 137 -8.25 -6.25 2.43
CA ILE A 137 -8.25 -5.04 3.26
C ILE A 137 -7.89 -3.78 2.46
N TYR A 138 -7.96 -3.85 1.13
CA TYR A 138 -7.77 -2.69 0.30
C TYR A 138 -8.94 -1.71 0.44
N ILE A 139 -8.64 -0.45 0.64
CA ILE A 139 -9.60 0.62 0.93
C ILE A 139 -9.58 1.74 -0.14
N GLY A 140 -9.13 1.40 -1.34
CA GLY A 140 -8.89 2.39 -2.39
C GLY A 140 -7.56 3.11 -2.21
N SER A 141 -7.34 4.17 -2.98
CA SER A 141 -6.06 4.88 -3.06
C SER A 141 -5.73 5.72 -1.82
N GLN A 142 -6.66 5.93 -0.88
CA GLN A 142 -6.38 6.76 0.30
C GLN A 142 -5.26 6.19 1.19
N GLY A 143 -5.08 4.85 1.20
CA GLY A 143 -4.00 4.22 1.97
C GLY A 143 -2.62 4.68 1.53
N ILE A 144 -2.44 4.87 0.24
CA ILE A 144 -1.19 5.33 -0.36
C ILE A 144 -1.05 6.84 -0.25
N VAL A 145 -2.14 7.59 -0.37
CA VAL A 145 -2.14 9.05 -0.17
C VAL A 145 -1.57 9.38 1.20
N GLN A 146 -2.01 8.68 2.25
CA GLN A 146 -1.58 8.95 3.61
C GLN A 146 -0.09 8.63 3.82
N GLY A 147 0.41 7.47 3.40
CA GLY A 147 1.83 7.13 3.53
C GLY A 147 2.74 8.06 2.72
N THR A 148 2.28 8.49 1.55
CA THR A 148 2.99 9.47 0.72
C THR A 148 2.99 10.86 1.36
N TYR A 149 1.88 11.26 1.94
CA TYR A 149 1.77 12.49 2.72
C TYR A 149 2.77 12.51 3.88
N GLU A 150 2.84 11.45 4.70
CA GLU A 150 3.82 11.33 5.78
C GLU A 150 5.27 11.46 5.27
N THR A 151 5.57 10.81 4.15
CA THR A 151 6.89 10.90 3.53
C THR A 151 7.22 12.33 3.12
N PHE A 152 6.31 13.03 2.44
CA PHE A 152 6.57 14.40 1.98
C PHE A 152 6.63 15.40 3.13
N VAL A 153 5.82 15.24 4.16
CA VAL A 153 5.91 16.06 5.38
C VAL A 153 7.28 15.88 6.03
N GLU A 154 7.79 14.64 6.11
CA GLU A 154 9.13 14.41 6.67
C GLU A 154 10.25 14.94 5.78
N VAL A 155 10.12 14.85 4.45
CA VAL A 155 11.01 15.55 3.50
C VAL A 155 11.03 17.06 3.79
N GLY A 156 9.85 17.66 3.96
CA GLY A 156 9.72 19.07 4.33
C GLY A 156 10.43 19.41 5.63
N ARG A 157 10.30 18.56 6.63
CA ARG A 157 10.92 18.75 7.95
C ARG A 157 12.44 18.66 7.89
N GLN A 158 12.99 17.67 7.17
CA GLN A 158 14.44 17.45 7.10
C GLN A 158 15.15 18.47 6.19
N HIS A 159 14.55 18.88 5.09
CA HIS A 159 15.23 19.66 4.05
C HIS A 159 14.77 21.12 3.94
N PHE A 160 13.55 21.45 4.43
CA PHE A 160 12.92 22.75 4.18
C PHE A 160 12.35 23.43 5.44
N GLY A 161 12.83 23.04 6.62
CA GLY A 161 12.39 23.62 7.89
C GLY A 161 10.92 23.39 8.24
N GLY A 162 10.32 22.35 7.66
CA GLY A 162 8.92 21.96 7.91
C GLY A 162 7.88 22.62 7.01
N ASP A 163 8.30 23.46 6.05
CA ASP A 163 7.37 24.14 5.13
C ASP A 163 7.68 23.81 3.66
N LEU A 164 6.72 23.17 2.99
CA LEU A 164 6.80 22.86 1.56
C LEU A 164 6.12 23.88 0.65
N LYS A 165 5.59 24.97 1.21
CA LYS A 165 4.93 26.03 0.39
C LYS A 165 5.91 26.70 -0.55
N GLY A 166 5.56 26.71 -1.81
CA GLY A 166 6.39 27.25 -2.88
C GLY A 166 7.44 26.28 -3.40
N LYS A 167 7.50 25.06 -2.85
CA LYS A 167 8.35 23.96 -3.30
C LYS A 167 7.60 23.07 -4.29
N TRP A 168 8.33 22.37 -5.17
CA TRP A 168 7.72 21.43 -6.07
C TRP A 168 8.50 20.12 -6.20
N ILE A 169 7.76 19.04 -6.41
CA ILE A 169 8.25 17.67 -6.46
C ILE A 169 8.08 17.17 -7.90
N LEU A 170 9.13 16.54 -8.44
CA LEU A 170 9.07 15.81 -9.69
C LEU A 170 8.79 14.34 -9.42
N THR A 171 7.82 13.77 -10.13
CA THR A 171 7.52 12.33 -10.11
C THR A 171 7.08 11.83 -11.48
N ALA A 172 7.01 10.50 -11.63
CA ALA A 172 6.43 9.86 -12.80
C ALA A 172 5.53 8.68 -12.39
N GLY A 173 4.53 8.41 -13.22
CA GLY A 173 3.54 7.36 -13.01
C GLY A 173 2.30 7.83 -12.26
N LEU A 174 1.12 7.67 -12.89
CA LEU A 174 -0.20 7.95 -12.32
C LEU A 174 -1.09 6.69 -12.23
N GLY A 175 -0.46 5.52 -12.15
CA GLY A 175 -1.13 4.25 -11.91
C GLY A 175 -1.75 4.15 -10.51
N GLY A 176 -2.08 2.93 -10.07
CA GLY A 176 -2.72 2.69 -8.77
C GLY A 176 -1.97 3.33 -7.59
N MET A 177 -0.65 3.14 -7.55
CA MET A 177 0.21 3.69 -6.49
C MET A 177 0.61 5.15 -6.78
N GLY A 178 1.21 5.41 -7.94
CA GLY A 178 1.74 6.71 -8.31
C GLY A 178 0.68 7.81 -8.41
N GLY A 179 -0.54 7.43 -8.77
CA GLY A 179 -1.67 8.37 -8.84
C GLY A 179 -2.04 9.03 -7.52
N ALA A 180 -1.58 8.50 -6.39
CA ALA A 180 -1.79 9.11 -5.08
C ALA A 180 -0.81 10.27 -4.77
N GLN A 181 0.34 10.29 -5.41
CA GLN A 181 1.41 11.25 -5.10
C GLN A 181 1.02 12.72 -5.31
N PRO A 182 0.33 13.11 -6.40
CA PRO A 182 -0.05 14.50 -6.61
C PRO A 182 -0.96 15.05 -5.51
N LEU A 183 -1.97 14.27 -5.10
CA LEU A 183 -2.85 14.66 -4.01
C LEU A 183 -2.08 14.76 -2.68
N ALA A 184 -1.23 13.79 -2.36
CA ALA A 184 -0.41 13.79 -1.16
C ALA A 184 0.54 15.01 -1.12
N ALA A 185 1.16 15.37 -2.25
CA ALA A 185 2.03 16.54 -2.34
C ALA A 185 1.27 17.83 -2.06
N THR A 186 0.12 18.03 -2.68
CA THR A 186 -0.70 19.25 -2.46
C THR A 186 -1.26 19.31 -1.05
N MET A 187 -1.63 18.18 -0.43
CA MET A 187 -2.01 18.10 0.99
C MET A 187 -0.84 18.44 1.92
N ALA A 188 0.39 18.09 1.56
CA ALA A 188 1.61 18.47 2.29
C ALA A 188 2.06 19.92 2.02
N GLY A 189 1.39 20.64 1.10
CA GLY A 189 1.69 22.03 0.75
C GLY A 189 2.65 22.23 -0.41
N ALA A 190 3.13 21.17 -1.06
CA ALA A 190 3.99 21.21 -2.23
C ALA A 190 3.21 21.21 -3.54
N SER A 191 3.74 21.83 -4.59
CA SER A 191 3.32 21.54 -5.95
C SER A 191 3.96 20.26 -6.46
N MET A 192 3.40 19.67 -7.53
CA MET A 192 3.95 18.46 -8.14
C MET A 192 3.86 18.49 -9.67
N LEU A 193 4.94 18.06 -10.31
CA LEU A 193 4.93 17.66 -11.72
C LEU A 193 4.90 16.14 -11.81
N ALA A 194 3.84 15.60 -12.41
CA ALA A 194 3.68 14.17 -12.63
C ALA A 194 3.72 13.84 -14.13
N ILE A 195 4.69 13.03 -14.53
CA ILE A 195 4.83 12.57 -15.92
C ILE A 195 4.12 11.23 -16.06
N GLU A 196 3.21 11.09 -17.02
CA GLU A 196 2.46 9.87 -17.29
C GLU A 196 2.38 9.60 -18.78
N CYS A 197 2.65 8.36 -19.19
CA CYS A 197 2.65 7.95 -20.59
C CYS A 197 1.27 7.51 -21.13
N GLN A 198 0.28 7.30 -20.26
CA GLN A 198 -1.05 6.83 -20.63
C GLN A 198 -2.11 7.92 -20.41
N PRO A 199 -2.74 8.45 -21.49
CA PRO A 199 -3.75 9.52 -21.37
C PRO A 199 -4.90 9.17 -20.43
N SER A 200 -5.39 7.93 -20.48
CA SER A 200 -6.51 7.46 -19.64
C SER A 200 -6.24 7.55 -18.14
N ARG A 201 -4.98 7.40 -17.73
CA ARG A 201 -4.57 7.55 -16.33
C ARG A 201 -4.63 9.01 -15.90
N ILE A 202 -4.18 9.93 -16.76
CA ILE A 202 -4.30 11.39 -16.48
C ILE A 202 -5.77 11.77 -16.35
N GLU A 203 -6.61 11.36 -17.31
CA GLU A 203 -8.06 11.63 -17.29
C GLU A 203 -8.71 11.12 -16.00
N MET A 204 -8.38 9.90 -15.59
CA MET A 204 -8.89 9.32 -14.36
C MET A 204 -8.51 10.16 -13.14
N ARG A 205 -7.27 10.63 -13.04
CA ARG A 205 -6.79 11.40 -11.89
C ARG A 205 -7.35 12.81 -11.86
N LEU A 206 -7.57 13.44 -13.00
CA LEU A 206 -8.30 14.71 -13.11
C LEU A 206 -9.75 14.55 -12.64
N ARG A 207 -10.45 13.53 -13.16
CA ARG A 207 -11.85 13.24 -12.80
C ARG A 207 -12.03 12.94 -11.32
N THR A 208 -11.09 12.27 -10.71
CA THR A 208 -11.14 11.87 -9.28
C THR A 208 -10.53 12.91 -8.34
N GLY A 209 -10.04 14.05 -8.85
CA GLY A 209 -9.49 15.13 -8.04
C GLY A 209 -8.11 14.82 -7.41
N TYR A 210 -7.39 13.84 -7.96
CA TYR A 210 -6.02 13.51 -7.51
C TYR A 210 -4.95 14.37 -8.18
N VAL A 211 -5.24 14.86 -9.38
CA VAL A 211 -4.43 15.84 -10.13
C VAL A 211 -5.30 17.05 -10.40
N ASP A 212 -4.77 18.26 -10.19
CA ASP A 212 -5.53 19.50 -10.34
C ASP A 212 -5.67 19.90 -11.83
N MET A 213 -4.62 19.71 -12.64
CA MET A 213 -4.65 20.08 -14.05
C MET A 213 -3.64 19.29 -14.90
N GLN A 214 -3.88 19.31 -16.22
CA GLN A 214 -2.94 18.80 -17.21
C GLN A 214 -2.35 19.96 -18.01
N ALA A 215 -1.04 19.97 -18.17
CA ALA A 215 -0.34 20.86 -19.10
C ALA A 215 -0.15 20.17 -20.47
N LYS A 216 -0.12 20.97 -21.53
CA LYS A 216 0.06 20.50 -22.92
C LYS A 216 1.44 19.92 -23.18
N ASN A 217 2.44 20.48 -22.50
CA ASN A 217 3.83 20.09 -22.63
C ASN A 217 4.63 20.52 -21.38
N LEU A 218 5.90 20.20 -21.37
CA LEU A 218 6.80 20.50 -20.27
C LEU A 218 6.97 22.00 -20.01
N ASP A 219 7.00 22.83 -21.04
CA ASP A 219 7.19 24.28 -20.91
C ASP A 219 6.01 24.94 -20.20
N GLU A 220 4.78 24.56 -20.56
CA GLU A 220 3.57 25.03 -19.89
C GLU A 220 3.55 24.55 -18.42
N ALA A 221 3.91 23.29 -18.16
CA ALA A 221 3.98 22.76 -16.80
C ALA A 221 4.96 23.54 -15.92
N LEU A 222 6.16 23.81 -16.41
CA LEU A 222 7.18 24.58 -15.68
C LEU A 222 6.71 26.03 -15.42
N THR A 223 6.02 26.65 -16.38
CA THR A 223 5.43 28.00 -16.21
C THR A 223 4.37 28.01 -15.11
N ILE A 224 3.51 26.98 -15.05
CA ILE A 224 2.49 26.83 -14.00
C ILE A 224 3.15 26.67 -12.63
N LEU A 225 4.17 25.80 -12.52
CA LEU A 225 4.89 25.53 -11.28
C LEU A 225 5.65 26.78 -10.79
N GLU A 226 6.28 27.53 -11.69
CA GLU A 226 6.97 28.77 -11.33
C GLU A 226 6.00 29.81 -10.75
N ARG A 227 4.84 29.97 -11.38
CA ARG A 227 3.79 30.86 -10.87
C ARG A 227 3.28 30.40 -9.50
N ALA A 228 2.95 29.11 -9.37
CA ALA A 228 2.49 28.54 -8.11
C ALA A 228 3.53 28.71 -7.00
N GLY A 229 4.81 28.53 -7.31
CA GLY A 229 5.92 28.77 -6.39
C GLY A 229 5.99 30.21 -5.87
N LYS A 230 5.87 31.19 -6.78
CA LYS A 230 5.82 32.62 -6.43
C LYS A 230 4.61 32.98 -5.57
N GLU A 231 3.45 32.38 -5.86
CA GLU A 231 2.21 32.58 -5.11
C GLU A 231 2.17 31.75 -3.81
N ARG A 232 3.13 30.85 -3.59
CA ARG A 232 3.19 29.88 -2.48
C ARG A 232 1.92 29.02 -2.38
N LYS A 233 1.32 28.69 -3.51
CA LYS A 233 0.15 27.81 -3.64
C LYS A 233 0.60 26.45 -4.14
N ALA A 234 0.03 25.39 -3.56
CA ALA A 234 0.24 24.03 -4.03
C ALA A 234 -0.66 23.75 -5.24
N VAL A 235 -0.09 23.17 -6.29
CA VAL A 235 -0.80 22.71 -7.48
C VAL A 235 -0.15 21.45 -8.03
N SER A 236 -0.94 20.47 -8.42
CA SER A 236 -0.46 19.29 -9.11
C SER A 236 -0.74 19.36 -10.61
N VAL A 237 0.31 19.15 -11.41
CA VAL A 237 0.29 19.26 -12.86
C VAL A 237 0.72 17.94 -13.48
N ALA A 238 -0.13 17.35 -14.31
CA ALA A 238 0.24 16.18 -15.13
C ALA A 238 0.72 16.60 -16.52
N VAL A 239 1.69 15.88 -17.05
CA VAL A 239 2.14 16.02 -18.44
C VAL A 239 2.18 14.63 -19.08
N LEU A 240 1.61 14.55 -20.28
CA LEU A 240 1.68 13.33 -21.09
C LEU A 240 3.09 13.18 -21.69
N GLY A 241 3.77 12.10 -21.35
CA GLY A 241 5.12 11.82 -21.85
C GLY A 241 5.77 10.63 -21.19
N ASN A 242 6.98 10.32 -21.62
CA ASN A 242 7.79 9.24 -21.11
C ASN A 242 8.83 9.77 -20.10
N ALA A 243 8.87 9.19 -18.91
CA ALA A 243 9.79 9.61 -17.86
C ALA A 243 11.27 9.45 -18.26
N ALA A 244 11.60 8.35 -18.96
CA ALA A 244 12.97 8.10 -19.45
C ALA A 244 13.43 9.11 -20.52
N GLU A 245 12.51 9.91 -21.08
CA GLU A 245 12.82 11.01 -22.00
C GLU A 245 12.78 12.36 -21.29
N MET A 246 11.78 12.58 -20.45
CA MET A 246 11.55 13.89 -19.82
C MET A 246 12.50 14.19 -18.66
N TYR A 247 12.89 13.19 -17.85
CA TYR A 247 13.87 13.42 -16.78
C TYR A 247 15.24 13.87 -17.32
N PRO A 248 15.82 13.16 -18.32
CA PRO A 248 17.06 13.64 -18.96
C PRO A 248 16.92 15.03 -19.60
N GLU A 249 15.76 15.34 -20.20
CA GLU A 249 15.52 16.66 -20.79
C GLU A 249 15.47 17.76 -19.72
N LEU A 250 14.85 17.51 -18.56
CA LEU A 250 14.87 18.45 -17.43
C LEU A 250 16.28 18.69 -16.92
N VAL A 251 17.09 17.63 -16.77
CA VAL A 251 18.51 17.73 -16.39
C VAL A 251 19.27 18.59 -17.40
N LYS A 252 19.12 18.29 -18.70
CA LYS A 252 19.79 19.02 -19.80
C LYS A 252 19.41 20.51 -19.81
N ARG A 253 18.16 20.84 -19.49
CA ARG A 253 17.70 22.25 -19.39
C ARG A 253 18.15 22.96 -18.11
N GLY A 254 18.82 22.27 -17.20
CA GLY A 254 19.21 22.81 -15.91
C GLY A 254 18.04 23.13 -14.96
N VAL A 255 16.88 22.49 -15.18
CA VAL A 255 15.73 22.62 -14.30
C VAL A 255 16.03 21.97 -12.96
N LYS A 256 15.71 22.62 -11.86
CA LYS A 256 15.98 22.16 -10.49
C LYS A 256 14.67 21.98 -9.73
N PRO A 257 14.11 20.77 -9.71
CA PRO A 257 13.06 20.42 -8.74
C PRO A 257 13.57 20.61 -7.31
N ASP A 258 12.67 20.87 -6.37
CA ASP A 258 13.05 20.85 -4.94
C ASP A 258 13.21 19.42 -4.42
N VAL A 259 12.44 18.46 -4.97
CA VAL A 259 12.51 17.03 -4.63
C VAL A 259 12.27 16.20 -5.90
N VAL A 260 12.93 15.06 -6.03
CA VAL A 260 12.77 14.11 -7.14
C VAL A 260 12.40 12.74 -6.60
N THR A 261 11.41 12.11 -7.20
CA THR A 261 11.03 10.72 -6.92
C THR A 261 10.48 10.04 -8.18
N ASP A 262 10.08 8.78 -8.07
CA ASP A 262 9.43 8.00 -9.13
C ASP A 262 8.46 6.97 -8.56
N GLN A 263 7.33 6.77 -9.21
CA GLN A 263 6.37 5.74 -8.90
C GLN A 263 5.80 5.09 -10.17
N THR A 264 6.60 4.95 -11.20
CA THR A 264 6.28 4.11 -12.36
C THR A 264 6.14 2.65 -11.94
N SER A 265 5.46 1.82 -12.72
CA SER A 265 5.31 0.39 -12.40
C SER A 265 6.53 -0.42 -12.85
N ALA A 266 7.72 0.00 -12.43
CA ALA A 266 9.02 -0.60 -12.81
C ALA A 266 9.22 -2.04 -12.32
N HIS A 267 8.44 -2.48 -11.32
CA HIS A 267 8.44 -3.87 -10.84
C HIS A 267 7.95 -4.88 -11.91
N ASP A 268 7.13 -4.41 -12.86
CA ASP A 268 6.68 -5.20 -14.03
C ASP A 268 7.17 -4.53 -15.33
N PRO A 269 8.35 -4.87 -15.79
CA PRO A 269 8.93 -4.23 -16.99
C PRO A 269 8.13 -4.48 -18.27
N ILE A 270 7.35 -5.56 -18.33
CA ILE A 270 6.59 -5.92 -19.55
C ILE A 270 5.28 -5.13 -19.62
N ASN A 271 4.51 -5.10 -18.52
CA ASN A 271 3.16 -4.52 -18.51
C ASN A 271 3.09 -3.15 -17.84
N GLY A 272 4.12 -2.75 -17.11
CA GLY A 272 4.12 -1.58 -16.25
C GLY A 272 4.93 -0.38 -16.73
N TYR A 273 5.90 -0.56 -17.63
CA TYR A 273 6.83 0.48 -18.04
C TYR A 273 6.94 0.60 -19.56
N LEU A 274 6.53 1.74 -20.10
CA LEU A 274 6.64 2.05 -21.55
C LEU A 274 8.10 2.33 -21.90
N PRO A 275 8.72 1.56 -22.83
CA PRO A 275 10.08 1.87 -23.32
C PRO A 275 10.15 3.24 -23.99
N ALA A 276 11.26 3.95 -23.80
CA ALA A 276 11.53 5.20 -24.49
C ALA A 276 11.51 5.04 -26.01
N GLY A 277 10.96 6.01 -26.71
CA GLY A 277 10.82 6.00 -28.17
C GLY A 277 9.71 5.12 -28.71
N TRP A 278 8.98 4.39 -27.86
CA TRP A 278 7.87 3.54 -28.30
C TRP A 278 6.53 4.24 -28.12
N THR A 279 5.60 3.98 -29.04
CA THR A 279 4.20 4.37 -28.87
C THR A 279 3.46 3.36 -27.99
N LEU A 280 2.34 3.77 -27.39
CA LEU A 280 1.47 2.85 -26.64
C LEU A 280 1.00 1.67 -27.49
N ALA A 281 0.68 1.90 -28.76
CA ALA A 281 0.21 0.89 -29.68
C ALA A 281 1.30 -0.16 -29.97
N GLU A 282 2.53 0.28 -30.24
CA GLU A 282 3.68 -0.61 -30.44
C GLU A 282 3.96 -1.45 -29.18
N TRP A 283 3.92 -0.81 -28.01
CA TRP A 283 4.12 -1.50 -26.74
C TRP A 283 3.04 -2.57 -26.50
N GLN A 284 1.77 -2.24 -26.74
CA GLN A 284 0.66 -3.18 -26.60
C GLN A 284 0.77 -4.38 -27.55
N GLU A 285 1.16 -4.15 -28.80
CA GLU A 285 1.37 -5.21 -29.78
C GLU A 285 2.56 -6.10 -29.41
N LYS A 286 3.70 -5.49 -29.07
CA LYS A 286 4.94 -6.22 -28.79
C LYS A 286 4.87 -7.02 -27.49
N ARG A 287 4.11 -6.58 -26.48
CA ARG A 287 3.92 -7.35 -25.23
C ARG A 287 3.40 -8.77 -25.47
N GLU A 288 2.52 -8.93 -26.45
CA GLU A 288 1.93 -10.22 -26.78
C GLU A 288 2.83 -11.07 -27.68
N ARG A 289 3.57 -10.43 -28.59
CA ARG A 289 4.38 -11.10 -29.61
C ARG A 289 5.80 -11.41 -29.16
N ASP A 290 6.44 -10.48 -28.45
CA ASP A 290 7.84 -10.59 -28.00
C ASP A 290 8.04 -9.91 -26.64
N PRO A 291 7.52 -10.52 -25.55
CA PRO A 291 7.63 -9.95 -24.21
C PRO A 291 9.07 -9.78 -23.73
N LYS A 292 10.02 -10.60 -24.24
CA LYS A 292 11.44 -10.48 -23.87
C LYS A 292 12.07 -9.21 -24.44
N ALA A 293 11.76 -8.86 -25.69
CA ALA A 293 12.22 -7.61 -26.27
C ALA A 293 11.64 -6.39 -25.54
N VAL A 294 10.36 -6.48 -25.12
CA VAL A 294 9.74 -5.42 -24.28
C VAL A 294 10.44 -5.28 -22.95
N GLU A 295 10.69 -6.39 -22.26
CA GLU A 295 11.38 -6.39 -20.96
C GLU A 295 12.77 -5.75 -21.08
N GLN A 296 13.54 -6.12 -22.09
CA GLN A 296 14.87 -5.57 -22.32
C GLN A 296 14.82 -4.05 -22.59
N ALA A 297 13.97 -3.60 -23.50
CA ALA A 297 13.82 -2.19 -23.83
C ALA A 297 13.30 -1.34 -22.66
N ALA A 298 12.41 -1.90 -21.84
CA ALA A 298 11.93 -1.25 -20.62
C ALA A 298 13.07 -1.09 -19.60
N LYS A 299 13.84 -2.13 -19.35
CA LYS A 299 15.00 -2.08 -18.41
C LYS A 299 16.07 -1.08 -18.90
N GLU A 300 16.37 -1.02 -20.17
CA GLU A 300 17.27 -0.01 -20.76
C GLU A 300 16.74 1.41 -20.52
N SER A 301 15.44 1.61 -20.72
CA SER A 301 14.80 2.91 -20.44
C SER A 301 14.79 3.28 -18.96
N MET A 302 14.57 2.30 -18.08
CA MET A 302 14.69 2.50 -16.61
C MET A 302 16.12 2.90 -16.22
N ALA A 303 17.15 2.33 -16.84
CA ALA A 303 18.53 2.73 -16.60
C ALA A 303 18.79 4.19 -16.99
N VAL A 304 18.22 4.68 -18.09
CA VAL A 304 18.28 6.10 -18.48
C VAL A 304 17.57 6.98 -17.47
N HIS A 305 16.38 6.57 -17.02
CA HIS A 305 15.60 7.30 -16.03
C HIS A 305 16.36 7.43 -14.71
N VAL A 306 16.92 6.33 -14.19
CA VAL A 306 17.68 6.32 -12.93
C VAL A 306 18.96 7.17 -13.05
N ARG A 307 19.67 7.16 -14.18
CA ARG A 307 20.81 8.05 -14.39
C ARG A 307 20.41 9.53 -14.27
N ALA A 308 19.27 9.93 -14.82
CA ALA A 308 18.78 11.29 -14.65
C ALA A 308 18.39 11.59 -13.18
N MET A 309 17.85 10.63 -12.44
CA MET A 309 17.61 10.78 -11.00
C MET A 309 18.94 10.94 -10.23
N LEU A 310 19.97 10.18 -10.58
CA LEU A 310 21.33 10.34 -10.03
C LEU A 310 21.93 11.71 -10.33
N ASP A 311 21.70 12.24 -11.55
CA ASP A 311 22.16 13.59 -11.90
C ASP A 311 21.52 14.67 -11.00
N PHE A 312 20.24 14.53 -10.63
CA PHE A 312 19.59 15.40 -9.66
C PHE A 312 20.17 15.20 -8.24
N TRP A 313 20.38 13.96 -7.82
CA TRP A 313 21.00 13.64 -6.54
C TRP A 313 22.40 14.25 -6.39
N HIS A 314 23.25 14.10 -7.40
CA HIS A 314 24.59 14.69 -7.43
C HIS A 314 24.60 16.23 -7.43
N GLN A 315 23.50 16.85 -7.83
CA GLN A 315 23.32 18.31 -7.71
C GLN A 315 22.85 18.73 -6.30
N GLY A 316 22.71 17.79 -5.35
CA GLY A 316 22.26 18.04 -3.99
C GLY A 316 20.74 18.18 -3.84
N ILE A 317 19.98 17.76 -4.85
CA ILE A 317 18.52 17.76 -4.77
C ILE A 317 18.05 16.49 -4.05
N PRO A 318 17.23 16.60 -2.99
CA PRO A 318 16.64 15.45 -2.33
C PRO A 318 15.96 14.53 -3.34
N THR A 319 16.53 13.34 -3.53
CA THR A 319 16.06 12.33 -4.48
C THR A 319 15.81 11.05 -3.72
N LEU A 320 14.66 10.39 -3.96
CA LEU A 320 14.27 9.18 -3.25
C LEU A 320 13.58 8.18 -4.18
N ASP A 321 13.83 6.90 -3.94
CA ASP A 321 13.05 5.79 -4.51
C ASP A 321 11.80 5.56 -3.66
N TYR A 322 10.64 5.54 -4.31
CA TYR A 322 9.38 5.26 -3.62
C TYR A 322 9.00 3.77 -3.59
N GLY A 323 9.93 2.88 -3.91
CA GLY A 323 9.78 1.44 -3.71
C GLY A 323 9.07 0.71 -4.85
N ASN A 324 9.39 1.04 -6.08
CA ASN A 324 8.90 0.37 -7.29
C ASN A 324 9.94 -0.56 -7.96
N ASN A 325 11.10 -0.74 -7.33
CA ASN A 325 12.21 -1.57 -7.80
C ASN A 325 12.98 -1.03 -9.02
N ILE A 326 12.80 0.26 -9.38
CA ILE A 326 13.47 0.84 -10.56
C ILE A 326 15.00 0.84 -10.43
N ARG A 327 15.54 1.08 -9.21
CA ARG A 327 17.00 1.05 -8.96
C ARG A 327 17.59 -0.32 -9.23
N GLN A 328 16.92 -1.40 -8.83
CA GLN A 328 17.37 -2.76 -9.10
C GLN A 328 17.39 -3.05 -10.61
N ARG A 329 16.35 -2.62 -11.33
CA ARG A 329 16.31 -2.78 -12.79
C ARG A 329 17.43 -2.02 -13.50
N ALA A 330 17.75 -0.82 -13.00
CA ALA A 330 18.88 -0.05 -13.51
C ALA A 330 20.24 -0.70 -13.18
N LEU A 331 20.41 -1.24 -11.96
CA LEU A 331 21.60 -2.00 -11.55
C LEU A 331 21.80 -3.22 -12.45
N ASP A 332 20.75 -3.98 -12.76
CA ASP A 332 20.77 -5.12 -13.67
C ASP A 332 21.24 -4.72 -15.09
N MET A 333 21.04 -3.45 -15.46
CA MET A 333 21.48 -2.84 -16.72
C MET A 333 22.84 -2.12 -16.61
N GLY A 334 23.59 -2.32 -15.53
CA GLY A 334 24.94 -1.83 -15.35
C GLY A 334 25.07 -0.43 -14.76
N VAL A 335 24.02 0.17 -14.22
CA VAL A 335 24.08 1.42 -13.44
C VAL A 335 24.53 1.07 -12.02
N LYS A 336 25.85 1.04 -11.80
CA LYS A 336 26.46 0.52 -10.57
C LYS A 336 26.13 1.34 -9.33
N ASP A 337 25.87 2.61 -9.50
CA ASP A 337 25.55 3.62 -8.49
C ASP A 337 24.04 3.85 -8.34
N ALA A 338 23.19 2.95 -8.89
CA ALA A 338 21.73 3.09 -8.85
C ALA A 338 21.14 3.23 -7.43
N PHE A 339 21.84 2.77 -6.41
CA PHE A 339 21.43 2.84 -5.00
C PHE A 339 22.09 3.98 -4.20
N ASP A 340 22.79 4.93 -4.85
CA ASP A 340 23.44 6.04 -4.16
C ASP A 340 22.41 7.02 -3.55
N PHE A 341 21.25 7.22 -4.19
CA PHE A 341 20.14 7.90 -3.55
C PHE A 341 19.26 6.88 -2.78
N PRO A 342 18.75 7.26 -1.59
CA PRO A 342 18.07 6.33 -0.70
C PRO A 342 16.64 6.00 -1.15
N GLY A 343 16.10 4.90 -0.62
CA GLY A 343 14.66 4.67 -0.56
C GLY A 343 13.99 5.58 0.47
N PHE A 344 12.69 5.78 0.33
CA PHE A 344 11.92 6.66 1.23
C PHE A 344 11.87 6.15 2.67
N VAL A 345 11.92 4.83 2.87
CA VAL A 345 11.84 4.25 4.22
C VAL A 345 13.10 4.53 5.04
N PRO A 346 14.32 4.18 4.60
CA PRO A 346 15.52 4.49 5.39
C PRO A 346 15.73 5.98 5.58
N ALA A 347 15.33 6.81 4.60
CA ALA A 347 15.53 8.25 4.68
C ALA A 347 14.53 8.98 5.59
N TYR A 348 13.27 8.57 5.58
CA TYR A 348 12.19 9.36 6.20
C TYR A 348 11.29 8.60 7.17
N ILE A 349 11.08 7.30 6.98
CA ILE A 349 10.07 6.53 7.71
C ILE A 349 10.66 5.70 8.86
N ARG A 350 11.94 5.33 8.80
CA ARG A 350 12.59 4.46 9.80
C ARG A 350 12.37 4.91 11.25
N PRO A 351 12.50 6.20 11.62
CA PRO A 351 12.24 6.65 12.99
C PRO A 351 10.81 6.37 13.47
N LEU A 352 9.83 6.46 12.57
CA LEU A 352 8.44 6.11 12.87
C LEU A 352 8.29 4.60 13.11
N PHE A 353 8.90 3.78 12.28
CA PHE A 353 8.91 2.32 12.41
C PHE A 353 9.56 1.85 13.72
N CYS A 354 10.59 2.53 14.20
CA CYS A 354 11.20 2.26 15.51
C CYS A 354 10.21 2.38 16.68
N ARG A 355 9.13 3.15 16.52
CA ARG A 355 8.05 3.31 17.51
C ARG A 355 6.80 2.48 17.19
N GLY A 356 6.88 1.62 16.17
CA GLY A 356 5.72 0.88 15.67
C GLY A 356 4.67 1.78 15.01
N VAL A 357 5.02 3.03 14.68
CA VAL A 357 4.13 3.95 13.97
C VAL A 357 4.12 3.58 12.50
N GLY A 358 2.93 3.34 12.00
CA GLY A 358 2.72 2.97 10.61
C GLY A 358 1.24 2.95 10.25
N PRO A 359 0.89 2.45 9.06
CA PRO A 359 -0.45 2.51 8.51
C PRO A 359 -1.44 1.69 9.36
N PHE A 360 -2.43 2.38 9.87
CA PHE A 360 -3.55 1.85 10.64
C PHE A 360 -4.84 2.25 9.93
N ARG A 361 -5.62 1.27 9.48
CA ARG A 361 -6.85 1.51 8.71
C ARG A 361 -8.06 0.81 9.26
N TRP A 362 -9.22 1.38 9.02
CA TRP A 362 -10.50 0.76 9.36
C TRP A 362 -11.54 1.00 8.27
N ALA A 363 -12.49 0.10 8.18
CA ALA A 363 -13.60 0.17 7.24
C ALA A 363 -14.93 -0.04 7.97
N ALA A 364 -15.94 0.76 7.60
CA ALA A 364 -17.28 0.69 8.17
C ALA A 364 -18.15 -0.29 7.37
N LEU A 365 -18.49 -1.43 7.97
CA LEU A 365 -19.32 -2.45 7.33
C LEU A 365 -20.79 -2.01 7.18
N SER A 366 -21.17 -0.92 7.83
CA SER A 366 -22.46 -0.25 7.61
C SER A 366 -22.63 0.32 6.21
N GLY A 367 -21.51 0.69 5.57
CA GLY A 367 -21.52 1.45 4.33
C GLY A 367 -21.93 2.92 4.49
N ASP A 368 -22.05 3.40 5.72
CA ASP A 368 -22.39 4.80 6.02
C ASP A 368 -21.14 5.63 6.31
N PRO A 369 -20.87 6.69 5.53
CA PRO A 369 -19.77 7.62 5.79
C PRO A 369 -19.76 8.24 7.19
N GLU A 370 -20.93 8.42 7.81
CA GLU A 370 -21.04 8.99 9.16
C GLU A 370 -20.33 8.12 10.21
N ASP A 371 -20.28 6.82 10.05
CA ASP A 371 -19.55 5.94 10.97
C ASP A 371 -18.03 6.22 10.91
N ILE A 372 -17.50 6.59 9.73
CA ILE A 372 -16.11 7.02 9.60
C ILE A 372 -15.91 8.41 10.25
N TYR A 373 -16.79 9.36 10.03
CA TYR A 373 -16.65 10.70 10.61
C TYR A 373 -16.75 10.69 12.14
N ARG A 374 -17.57 9.81 12.71
CA ARG A 374 -17.62 9.59 14.17
C ARG A 374 -16.34 8.96 14.70
N THR A 375 -15.79 7.97 13.98
CA THR A 375 -14.51 7.36 14.37
C THR A 375 -13.33 8.30 14.19
N ASP A 376 -13.29 9.15 13.15
CA ASP A 376 -12.32 10.22 13.00
C ASP A 376 -12.34 11.17 14.24
N ALA A 377 -13.54 11.57 14.68
CA ALA A 377 -13.71 12.41 15.86
C ALA A 377 -13.20 11.70 17.13
N LYS A 378 -13.47 10.40 17.29
CA LYS A 378 -12.98 9.58 18.40
C LYS A 378 -11.46 9.49 18.42
N VAL A 379 -10.81 9.31 17.28
CA VAL A 379 -9.33 9.32 17.19
C VAL A 379 -8.77 10.66 17.65
N LYS A 380 -9.36 11.79 17.24
CA LYS A 380 -8.93 13.12 17.71
C LYS A 380 -9.10 13.31 19.22
N GLU A 381 -10.21 12.78 19.78
CA GLU A 381 -10.47 12.81 21.22
C GLU A 381 -9.39 12.04 22.00
N LEU A 382 -9.00 10.85 21.50
CA LEU A 382 -8.00 10.00 22.15
C LEU A 382 -6.57 10.52 22.01
N MET A 383 -6.30 11.33 20.99
CA MET A 383 -4.98 11.87 20.66
C MET A 383 -5.00 13.42 20.57
N PRO A 384 -5.38 14.11 21.65
CA PRO A 384 -5.70 15.55 21.60
C PRO A 384 -4.49 16.44 21.28
N ASN A 385 -3.28 15.95 21.51
CA ASN A 385 -2.05 16.71 21.32
C ASN A 385 -1.39 16.46 19.96
N ASP A 386 -1.89 15.50 19.17
CA ASP A 386 -1.34 15.17 17.85
C ASP A 386 -1.98 16.05 16.77
N LYS A 387 -1.49 17.28 16.66
CA LYS A 387 -1.98 18.26 15.67
C LYS A 387 -1.77 17.80 14.23
N HIS A 388 -0.71 17.02 13.98
CA HIS A 388 -0.41 16.48 12.66
C HIS A 388 -1.47 15.46 12.23
N LEU A 389 -1.82 14.52 13.12
CA LEU A 389 -2.89 13.56 12.92
C LEU A 389 -4.25 14.26 12.72
N HIS A 390 -4.55 15.28 13.54
CA HIS A 390 -5.80 16.06 13.40
C HIS A 390 -5.87 16.71 12.02
N HIS A 391 -4.79 17.34 11.56
CA HIS A 391 -4.73 17.98 10.25
C HIS A 391 -4.95 16.97 9.12
N TRP A 392 -4.31 15.79 9.20
CA TRP A 392 -4.54 14.71 8.25
C TRP A 392 -6.02 14.30 8.19
N LEU A 393 -6.65 14.03 9.33
CA LEU A 393 -8.05 13.60 9.38
C LEU A 393 -9.02 14.66 8.83
N ASP A 394 -8.75 15.95 9.09
CA ASP A 394 -9.54 17.04 8.54
C ASP A 394 -9.43 17.11 7.02
N MET A 395 -8.22 17.09 6.47
CA MET A 395 -8.00 17.06 5.03
C MET A 395 -8.57 15.81 4.37
N ALA A 396 -8.45 14.64 5.02
CA ALA A 396 -9.01 13.42 4.50
C ALA A 396 -10.54 13.47 4.41
N ARG A 397 -11.20 14.08 5.38
CA ARG A 397 -12.65 14.32 5.34
C ARG A 397 -13.08 15.20 4.16
N GLU A 398 -12.30 16.22 3.84
CA GLU A 398 -12.62 17.19 2.78
C GLU A 398 -12.25 16.69 1.39
N ARG A 399 -11.13 15.98 1.23
CA ARG A 399 -10.50 15.71 -0.05
C ARG A 399 -10.51 14.26 -0.50
N ILE A 400 -10.81 13.31 0.40
CA ILE A 400 -10.83 11.88 0.05
C ILE A 400 -12.28 11.42 -0.10
N HIS A 401 -12.62 11.03 -1.32
CA HIS A 401 -13.89 10.37 -1.61
C HIS A 401 -13.77 8.87 -1.37
N PHE A 402 -14.76 8.29 -0.67
CA PHE A 402 -14.75 6.87 -0.39
C PHE A 402 -14.97 6.05 -1.67
N GLN A 403 -14.19 4.99 -1.80
CA GLN A 403 -14.31 3.99 -2.85
C GLN A 403 -14.83 2.70 -2.20
N GLY A 404 -16.03 2.25 -2.60
CA GLY A 404 -16.70 1.10 -1.99
C GLY A 404 -17.19 1.38 -0.56
N LEU A 405 -16.87 0.49 0.39
CA LEU A 405 -17.16 0.70 1.81
C LEU A 405 -16.36 1.89 2.34
N PRO A 406 -17.02 2.79 3.11
CA PRO A 406 -16.31 3.90 3.73
C PRO A 406 -15.17 3.41 4.62
N ALA A 407 -14.02 4.04 4.50
CA ALA A 407 -12.83 3.64 5.22
C ALA A 407 -11.95 4.85 5.55
N ARG A 408 -11.06 4.69 6.52
CA ARG A 408 -10.05 5.67 6.88
C ARG A 408 -8.73 4.98 7.19
N ILE A 409 -7.66 5.73 7.01
CA ILE A 409 -6.31 5.37 7.43
C ILE A 409 -5.71 6.54 8.20
N CYS A 410 -4.88 6.24 9.18
CA CYS A 410 -3.96 7.17 9.82
C CYS A 410 -2.71 6.43 10.26
N TRP A 411 -1.66 7.16 10.63
CA TRP A 411 -0.44 6.55 11.14
C TRP A 411 -0.37 6.72 12.65
N VAL A 412 -0.45 5.59 13.36
CA VAL A 412 -0.36 5.49 14.82
C VAL A 412 0.46 4.27 15.22
N GLY A 413 1.02 4.27 16.41
CA GLY A 413 2.02 3.31 16.84
C GLY A 413 1.63 2.40 17.99
N LEU A 414 2.66 1.73 18.51
CA LEU A 414 2.56 0.91 19.72
C LEU A 414 2.18 1.82 20.91
N GLY A 415 1.16 1.43 21.63
CA GLY A 415 0.57 2.18 22.74
C GLY A 415 -0.74 2.88 22.39
N ASP A 416 -1.00 3.18 21.12
CA ASP A 416 -2.20 3.90 20.66
C ASP A 416 -3.20 3.02 19.90
N ARG A 417 -2.72 2.10 19.04
CA ARG A 417 -3.60 1.27 18.19
C ARG A 417 -4.65 0.50 18.98
N HIS A 418 -4.26 -0.16 20.09
CA HIS A 418 -5.19 -0.95 20.91
C HIS A 418 -6.20 -0.05 21.63
N ARG A 419 -5.80 1.15 22.08
CA ARG A 419 -6.70 2.13 22.69
C ARG A 419 -7.77 2.60 21.72
N ILE A 420 -7.36 2.91 20.48
CA ILE A 420 -8.29 3.30 19.41
C ILE A 420 -9.22 2.13 19.08
N GLY A 421 -8.69 0.93 18.91
CA GLY A 421 -9.50 -0.26 18.62
C GLY A 421 -10.52 -0.60 19.70
N LEU A 422 -10.14 -0.50 20.98
CA LEU A 422 -11.05 -0.69 22.10
C LEU A 422 -12.16 0.37 22.12
N ALA A 423 -11.82 1.64 21.86
CA ALA A 423 -12.81 2.70 21.76
C ALA A 423 -13.79 2.47 20.58
N PHE A 424 -13.30 2.01 19.43
CA PHE A 424 -14.17 1.66 18.30
C PHE A 424 -15.09 0.49 18.65
N ASN A 425 -14.57 -0.54 19.32
CA ASN A 425 -15.41 -1.66 19.77
C ASN A 425 -16.49 -1.21 20.77
N GLU A 426 -16.15 -0.30 21.67
CA GLU A 426 -17.11 0.29 22.61
C GLU A 426 -18.19 1.13 21.89
N MET A 427 -17.83 1.91 20.86
CA MET A 427 -18.79 2.66 20.05
C MET A 427 -19.80 1.73 19.35
N VAL A 428 -19.34 0.57 18.86
CA VAL A 428 -20.23 -0.45 18.31
C VAL A 428 -21.16 -1.01 19.39
N ALA A 429 -20.61 -1.36 20.55
CA ALA A 429 -21.39 -1.89 21.68
C ALA A 429 -22.49 -0.93 22.15
N LYS A 430 -22.22 0.37 22.13
CA LYS A 430 -23.17 1.43 22.52
C LYS A 430 -24.17 1.81 21.42
N GLY A 431 -24.06 1.24 20.22
CA GLY A 431 -24.90 1.60 19.08
C GLY A 431 -24.62 2.98 18.51
N GLU A 432 -23.46 3.54 18.79
CA GLU A 432 -23.00 4.81 18.21
C GLU A 432 -22.63 4.65 16.72
N LEU A 433 -22.28 3.43 16.30
CA LEU A 433 -22.04 3.04 14.92
C LEU A 433 -23.14 2.09 14.44
N LYS A 434 -23.50 2.17 13.16
CA LYS A 434 -24.65 1.45 12.58
C LYS A 434 -24.37 -0.03 12.32
N ALA A 435 -23.10 -0.43 12.26
CA ALA A 435 -22.65 -1.81 12.12
C ALA A 435 -21.19 -1.94 12.60
N PRO A 436 -20.67 -3.16 12.73
CA PRO A 436 -19.27 -3.39 13.07
C PRO A 436 -18.26 -2.72 12.13
N LEU A 437 -17.05 -2.58 12.63
CA LEU A 437 -15.85 -2.15 11.89
C LEU A 437 -14.86 -3.29 11.75
N VAL A 438 -14.05 -3.23 10.71
CA VAL A 438 -12.79 -3.97 10.63
C VAL A 438 -11.63 -3.01 10.76
N ILE A 439 -10.60 -3.43 11.49
CA ILE A 439 -9.33 -2.74 11.60
C ILE A 439 -8.24 -3.61 10.99
N GLY A 440 -7.45 -3.04 10.11
CA GLY A 440 -6.29 -3.68 9.54
C GLY A 440 -5.15 -2.68 9.37
N ARG A 441 -4.17 -3.07 8.60
CA ARG A 441 -3.05 -2.21 8.26
C ARG A 441 -2.50 -2.55 6.88
N ASP A 442 -1.62 -1.71 6.37
CA ASP A 442 -0.85 -2.06 5.19
C ASP A 442 0.15 -3.19 5.51
N HIS A 443 0.46 -4.01 4.54
CA HIS A 443 1.48 -5.05 4.65
C HIS A 443 2.91 -4.47 4.76
N LEU A 444 3.07 -3.20 4.50
CA LEU A 444 4.33 -2.46 4.61
C LEU A 444 4.55 -1.88 6.01
N ASP A 445 3.80 -2.33 7.00
CA ASP A 445 3.93 -1.91 8.39
C ASP A 445 5.25 -2.39 9.02
N SER A 446 5.67 -1.74 10.08
CA SER A 446 7.02 -1.83 10.66
C SER A 446 7.51 -3.25 11.02
N GLY A 447 6.59 -4.15 11.41
CA GLY A 447 6.93 -5.52 11.84
C GLY A 447 6.57 -6.61 10.84
N SER A 448 5.93 -6.28 9.74
CA SER A 448 5.23 -7.24 8.90
C SER A 448 5.87 -7.52 7.54
N VAL A 449 7.03 -6.97 7.27
CA VAL A 449 7.65 -7.03 5.94
C VAL A 449 9.15 -7.29 6.00
N ALA A 450 9.66 -8.01 5.02
CA ALA A 450 11.06 -8.10 4.64
C ALA A 450 11.17 -7.75 3.16
N SER A 451 11.75 -6.60 2.85
CA SER A 451 11.87 -6.04 1.52
C SER A 451 13.15 -5.21 1.41
N PRO A 452 14.27 -5.82 1.02
CA PRO A 452 15.59 -5.18 1.02
C PRO A 452 15.69 -3.90 0.19
N ASN A 453 14.90 -3.81 -0.88
CA ASN A 453 14.90 -2.65 -1.77
C ASN A 453 13.81 -1.62 -1.41
N ARG A 454 13.17 -1.73 -0.24
CA ARG A 454 12.08 -0.83 0.16
C ARG A 454 11.99 -0.67 1.68
N GLU A 455 11.14 -1.43 2.39
CA GLU A 455 10.84 -1.21 3.81
C GLU A 455 11.98 -1.57 4.73
N THR A 456 12.77 -2.56 4.36
CA THR A 456 13.91 -3.03 5.17
C THR A 456 15.27 -2.72 4.55
N GLU A 457 15.30 -1.77 3.61
CA GLU A 457 16.53 -1.23 3.04
C GLU A 457 17.40 -0.62 4.13
N ALA A 458 18.68 -0.93 4.12
CA ALA A 458 19.70 -0.40 5.02
C ALA A 458 19.36 -0.56 6.51
N MET A 459 18.93 -1.74 6.92
CA MET A 459 18.79 -2.07 8.34
C MET A 459 20.15 -1.95 9.03
N LYS A 460 20.15 -1.39 10.25
CA LYS A 460 21.40 -1.07 10.99
C LYS A 460 22.32 -2.27 11.20
N ASP A 461 21.76 -3.47 11.31
CA ASP A 461 22.46 -4.75 11.51
C ASP A 461 22.69 -5.55 10.22
N GLY A 462 22.20 -5.06 9.07
CA GLY A 462 22.27 -5.77 7.79
C GLY A 462 21.22 -6.86 7.59
N SER A 463 20.18 -6.91 8.42
CA SER A 463 19.11 -7.92 8.36
C SER A 463 18.04 -7.64 7.30
N ASP A 464 18.35 -6.86 6.27
CA ASP A 464 17.42 -6.38 5.25
C ASP A 464 16.58 -7.50 4.62
N ALA A 465 17.21 -8.63 4.33
CA ALA A 465 16.58 -9.76 3.64
C ALA A 465 16.08 -10.88 4.56
N VAL A 466 16.14 -10.70 5.88
CA VAL A 466 15.69 -11.74 6.83
C VAL A 466 14.17 -11.77 6.88
N SER A 467 13.57 -12.81 6.33
CA SER A 467 12.11 -12.96 6.25
C SER A 467 11.47 -13.69 7.44
N ASP A 468 12.23 -14.08 8.46
CA ASP A 468 11.67 -14.60 9.71
C ASP A 468 10.73 -13.60 10.38
N TRP A 469 11.01 -12.32 10.28
CA TRP A 469 10.24 -11.25 10.92
C TRP A 469 8.78 -11.19 10.48
N PRO A 470 8.42 -11.11 9.18
CA PRO A 470 7.02 -11.16 8.77
C PRO A 470 6.35 -12.50 9.06
N LEU A 471 7.08 -13.60 9.07
CA LEU A 471 6.55 -14.91 9.46
C LEU A 471 6.19 -14.94 10.95
N LEU A 472 7.08 -14.46 11.83
CA LEU A 472 6.80 -14.31 13.26
C LEU A 472 5.63 -13.34 13.50
N ASN A 473 5.54 -12.26 12.75
CA ASN A 473 4.40 -11.33 12.82
C ASN A 473 3.08 -12.05 12.53
N ALA A 474 3.01 -12.83 11.44
CA ALA A 474 1.81 -13.59 11.11
C ALA A 474 1.44 -14.63 12.16
N LEU A 475 2.43 -15.40 12.64
CA LEU A 475 2.24 -16.41 13.70
C LEU A 475 1.72 -15.78 14.99
N LEU A 476 2.30 -14.64 15.39
CA LEU A 476 1.87 -13.92 16.59
C LEU A 476 0.47 -13.34 16.43
N ASN A 477 0.11 -12.83 15.26
CA ASN A 477 -1.25 -12.36 15.00
C ASN A 477 -2.28 -13.50 15.05
N CYS A 478 -1.93 -14.71 14.57
CA CYS A 478 -2.76 -15.90 14.75
C CYS A 478 -2.92 -16.24 16.25
N ALA A 479 -1.82 -16.29 17.00
CA ALA A 479 -1.84 -16.57 18.44
C ALA A 479 -2.59 -15.51 19.26
N SER A 480 -2.62 -14.27 18.78
CA SER A 480 -3.33 -13.14 19.42
C SER A 480 -4.84 -13.13 19.16
N GLY A 481 -5.31 -13.87 18.15
CA GLY A 481 -6.74 -13.97 17.83
C GLY A 481 -7.21 -12.95 16.78
N ALA A 482 -6.38 -12.57 15.82
CA ALA A 482 -6.81 -11.77 14.67
C ALA A 482 -7.95 -12.47 13.91
N THR A 483 -8.84 -11.73 13.28
CA THR A 483 -9.99 -12.31 12.57
C THR A 483 -9.57 -13.02 11.29
N TRP A 484 -8.63 -12.44 10.53
CA TRP A 484 -7.90 -13.17 9.49
C TRP A 484 -6.47 -12.69 9.36
N VAL A 485 -5.61 -13.60 8.96
CA VAL A 485 -4.16 -13.39 8.83
C VAL A 485 -3.70 -13.90 7.48
N SER A 486 -2.71 -13.25 6.90
CA SER A 486 -2.18 -13.61 5.59
C SER A 486 -0.65 -13.50 5.52
N ILE A 487 -0.05 -14.38 4.71
CA ILE A 487 1.37 -14.33 4.35
C ILE A 487 1.47 -14.25 2.83
N HIS A 488 2.28 -13.32 2.35
CA HIS A 488 2.44 -13.08 0.92
C HIS A 488 3.91 -12.99 0.53
N HIS A 489 4.15 -13.24 -0.74
CA HIS A 489 5.42 -13.01 -1.40
C HIS A 489 5.21 -12.10 -2.62
N GLY A 490 6.14 -11.19 -2.88
CA GLY A 490 6.12 -10.33 -4.05
C GLY A 490 5.86 -8.87 -3.75
N GLY A 491 4.71 -8.46 -3.37
CA GLY A 491 4.39 -7.07 -3.04
C GLY A 491 4.75 -6.04 -4.13
N GLY A 492 4.95 -4.78 -3.74
CA GLY A 492 5.21 -3.66 -4.65
C GLY A 492 6.54 -3.70 -5.40
N VAL A 493 7.52 -4.47 -4.93
CA VAL A 493 8.85 -4.65 -5.57
C VAL A 493 8.97 -5.91 -6.41
N GLY A 494 7.93 -6.77 -6.41
CA GLY A 494 7.86 -7.96 -7.26
C GLY A 494 8.31 -9.27 -6.60
N ILE A 495 8.06 -10.36 -7.31
CA ILE A 495 8.41 -11.73 -6.89
C ILE A 495 9.92 -11.85 -6.69
N GLY A 496 10.35 -12.48 -5.59
CA GLY A 496 11.75 -12.66 -5.21
C GLY A 496 12.34 -11.52 -4.36
N TYR A 497 11.62 -10.41 -4.19
CA TYR A 497 12.15 -9.20 -3.56
C TYR A 497 11.46 -8.79 -2.26
N SER A 498 10.37 -9.44 -1.85
CA SER A 498 9.72 -9.18 -0.57
C SER A 498 8.88 -10.33 -0.07
N GLN A 499 8.78 -10.45 1.26
CA GLN A 499 7.77 -11.24 1.96
C GLN A 499 7.09 -10.35 3.00
N HIS A 500 5.80 -10.52 3.17
CA HIS A 500 5.03 -9.67 4.08
C HIS A 500 3.78 -10.37 4.62
N ALA A 501 3.28 -9.87 5.74
CA ALA A 501 2.12 -10.41 6.43
C ALA A 501 1.01 -9.37 6.55
N GLY A 502 -0.23 -9.82 6.48
CA GLY A 502 -1.43 -9.04 6.72
C GLY A 502 -2.15 -9.49 7.97
N MET A 503 -2.83 -8.55 8.63
CA MET A 503 -3.66 -8.78 9.80
C MET A 503 -4.92 -7.92 9.72
N VAL A 504 -6.07 -8.52 10.03
CA VAL A 504 -7.31 -7.79 10.21
C VAL A 504 -8.04 -8.30 11.45
N ILE A 505 -8.59 -7.38 12.22
CA ILE A 505 -9.37 -7.64 13.44
C ILE A 505 -10.75 -6.97 13.37
N LEU A 506 -11.77 -7.70 13.79
CA LEU A 506 -13.15 -7.23 13.86
C LEU A 506 -13.43 -6.53 15.19
N CYS A 507 -14.14 -5.40 15.13
CA CYS A 507 -14.77 -4.72 16.25
C CYS A 507 -16.30 -4.84 16.11
N ASP A 508 -16.91 -5.82 16.79
CA ASP A 508 -18.34 -6.10 16.73
C ASP A 508 -19.13 -5.69 17.99
N GLY A 509 -18.43 -5.04 18.92
CA GLY A 509 -19.02 -4.56 20.18
C GLY A 509 -19.04 -5.59 21.31
N THR A 510 -18.61 -6.85 21.07
CA THR A 510 -18.63 -7.89 22.10
C THR A 510 -17.43 -7.79 23.04
N PRO A 511 -17.54 -8.30 24.29
CA PRO A 511 -16.40 -8.40 25.21
C PRO A 511 -15.29 -9.34 24.67
N GLU A 512 -15.65 -10.36 23.93
CA GLU A 512 -14.73 -11.30 23.27
C GLU A 512 -13.91 -10.58 22.20
N ALA A 513 -14.55 -9.73 21.38
CA ALA A 513 -13.86 -8.89 20.41
C ALA A 513 -12.91 -7.90 21.12
N ALA A 514 -13.33 -7.26 22.21
CA ALA A 514 -12.48 -6.35 22.96
C ALA A 514 -11.15 -7.00 23.41
N LYS A 515 -11.21 -8.22 23.96
CA LYS A 515 -10.01 -8.97 24.38
C LYS A 515 -9.07 -9.26 23.24
N ARG A 516 -9.60 -9.63 22.06
CA ARG A 516 -8.80 -9.90 20.86
C ARG A 516 -8.22 -8.62 20.27
N VAL A 517 -9.01 -7.56 20.18
CA VAL A 517 -8.60 -6.24 19.72
C VAL A 517 -7.42 -5.71 20.55
N GLU A 518 -7.52 -5.82 21.88
CA GLU A 518 -6.44 -5.41 22.78
C GLU A 518 -5.14 -6.15 22.49
N ARG A 519 -5.18 -7.50 22.43
CA ARG A 519 -4.00 -8.33 22.17
C ARG A 519 -3.40 -8.08 20.78
N VAL A 520 -4.22 -8.12 19.75
CA VAL A 520 -3.77 -8.01 18.36
C VAL A 520 -3.19 -6.64 18.09
N LEU A 521 -3.88 -5.56 18.48
CA LEU A 521 -3.44 -4.19 18.20
C LEU A 521 -2.31 -3.71 19.12
N TRP A 522 -1.99 -4.46 20.19
CA TRP A 522 -0.76 -4.31 20.94
C TRP A 522 0.38 -5.09 20.30
N ASN A 523 0.19 -6.40 20.05
CA ASN A 523 1.25 -7.30 19.60
C ASN A 523 1.73 -7.00 18.19
N ASP A 524 0.83 -6.66 17.27
CA ASP A 524 1.18 -6.41 15.87
C ASP A 524 2.19 -5.26 15.71
N PRO A 525 1.96 -4.03 16.19
CA PRO A 525 2.96 -2.97 16.12
C PRO A 525 4.19 -3.24 17.01
N ALA A 526 4.03 -4.01 18.10
CA ALA A 526 5.15 -4.41 18.95
C ALA A 526 6.20 -5.25 18.20
N THR A 527 5.80 -6.05 17.21
CA THR A 527 6.77 -6.79 16.37
C THR A 527 7.67 -5.86 15.57
N GLY A 528 7.18 -4.69 15.18
CA GLY A 528 7.99 -3.66 14.52
C GLY A 528 9.02 -3.03 15.45
N VAL A 529 8.61 -2.70 16.67
CA VAL A 529 9.51 -2.19 17.71
C VAL A 529 10.55 -3.25 18.07
N MET A 530 10.15 -4.49 18.28
CA MET A 530 11.02 -5.63 18.56
C MET A 530 12.11 -5.77 17.47
N ARG A 531 11.72 -5.84 16.22
CA ARG A 531 12.63 -5.99 15.08
C ARG A 531 13.68 -4.88 15.02
N HIS A 532 13.22 -3.61 15.17
CA HIS A 532 14.12 -2.47 15.09
C HIS A 532 15.03 -2.37 16.34
N ALA A 533 14.53 -2.76 17.50
CA ALA A 533 15.33 -2.85 18.72
C ALA A 533 16.41 -3.93 18.61
N ASP A 534 16.05 -5.13 18.08
CA ASP A 534 17.00 -6.21 17.83
C ASP A 534 18.08 -5.81 16.81
N ALA A 535 17.72 -5.00 15.80
CA ALA A 535 18.67 -4.42 14.85
C ALA A 535 19.56 -3.30 15.46
N GLY A 536 19.36 -2.94 16.72
CA GLY A 536 20.19 -1.98 17.45
C GLY A 536 19.81 -0.51 17.26
N TYR A 537 18.57 -0.20 16.87
CA TYR A 537 18.07 1.17 16.84
C TYR A 537 17.74 1.65 18.26
N ASP A 538 18.48 2.63 18.78
CA ASP A 538 18.33 3.16 20.13
C ASP A 538 16.89 3.67 20.38
N GLU A 539 16.31 4.35 19.42
CA GLU A 539 14.92 4.86 19.50
C GLU A 539 13.91 3.71 19.73
N ALA A 540 14.12 2.56 19.08
CA ALA A 540 13.25 1.39 19.25
C ALA A 540 13.47 0.74 20.63
N ILE A 541 14.71 0.67 21.11
CA ILE A 541 15.05 0.17 22.45
C ILE A 541 14.40 1.04 23.53
N ASP A 542 14.52 2.36 23.39
CA ASP A 542 13.93 3.30 24.34
C ASP A 542 12.40 3.25 24.33
N TRP A 543 11.79 3.14 23.13
CA TRP A 543 10.35 2.99 23.01
C TRP A 543 9.85 1.68 23.59
N ALA A 544 10.56 0.57 23.37
CA ALA A 544 10.25 -0.73 23.96
C ALA A 544 10.23 -0.64 25.50
N LYS A 545 11.26 -0.04 26.10
CA LYS A 545 11.33 0.19 27.56
C LYS A 545 10.15 1.04 28.07
N LYS A 546 9.88 2.14 27.37
CA LYS A 546 8.78 3.04 27.71
C LYS A 546 7.41 2.34 27.69
N GLN A 547 7.20 1.45 26.73
CA GLN A 547 5.96 0.69 26.58
C GLN A 547 5.91 -0.57 27.44
N GLY A 548 6.99 -0.93 28.12
CA GLY A 548 7.08 -2.16 28.91
C GLY A 548 7.15 -3.45 28.07
N LEU A 549 7.61 -3.34 26.83
CA LEU A 549 7.81 -4.50 25.95
C LEU A 549 8.99 -5.34 26.45
N LYS A 550 8.77 -6.65 26.62
CA LYS A 550 9.81 -7.57 27.11
C LYS A 550 10.66 -8.04 25.94
N LEU A 551 11.92 -7.64 25.92
CA LEU A 551 12.91 -8.02 24.92
C LEU A 551 14.04 -8.80 25.61
N PRO A 552 14.01 -10.14 25.62
CA PRO A 552 14.95 -10.98 26.40
C PRO A 552 16.42 -10.86 25.96
N SER A 553 16.66 -10.41 24.72
CA SER A 553 18.01 -10.25 24.16
C SER A 553 18.65 -8.87 24.42
N LEU A 554 17.92 -7.93 25.06
CA LEU A 554 18.39 -6.56 25.30
C LEU A 554 18.45 -6.20 26.79
#